data_bfba7dc0371772901164b766a6aee483
#
_entry.id   bfba7dc0371772901164b766a6aee483
#
_cell.length_a   1.000
_cell.length_b   1.000
_cell.length_c   1.000
_cell.angle_alpha   90.00
_cell.angle_beta   90.00
_cell.angle_gamma   90.00
#
_symmetry.space_group_name_H-M   'P 1'
#
loop_
_entity.id
_entity.type
_entity.pdbx_description
1 polymer ?
#
loop_
_entity_poly.entity_id
_entity_poly.type
_entity_poly.pdbx_seq_one_letter_code
_entity_poly.pdbx_strand_id
1 'polypeptide(L)'
;MTALQESKMSKPILFYAETCPDTAPFVAELDRLGVDYDEVEIMTSLPNLKQFIRLRDSNAEFDNSKANGYLGIPALLLPNGDVVLDKSKVKEIF
;
A
#
# COMPACT_ATOMS: atom_id res chain seq x y z
N MET A 1 13.80 -21.46 -3.97
CA MET A 1 13.62 -20.59 -4.01
C MET A 1 12.38 -19.90 -3.92
N THR A 2 11.44 -20.43 -4.36
CA THR A 2 10.17 -19.89 -4.23
C THR A 2 9.78 -19.61 -2.82
N ALA A 3 10.16 -20.44 -1.89
CA ALA A 3 9.83 -20.25 -0.49
C ALA A 3 10.27 -18.89 0.02
N LEU A 4 11.41 -18.44 -0.40
CA LEU A 4 11.91 -17.15 0.00
C LEU A 4 11.06 -16.02 -0.54
N GLN A 5 10.64 -16.13 -1.79
CA GLN A 5 9.79 -15.13 -2.38
C GLN A 5 8.42 -15.10 -1.73
N GLU A 6 7.91 -16.26 -1.40
CA GLU A 6 6.64 -16.34 -0.70
C GLU A 6 6.73 -15.67 0.65
N SER A 7 7.85 -15.82 1.32
CA SER A 7 8.07 -15.18 2.59
C SER A 7 7.98 -13.68 2.48
N LYS A 8 8.56 -13.11 1.44
CA LYS A 8 8.52 -11.66 1.22
C LYS A 8 7.12 -11.16 1.02
N MET A 9 6.27 -11.98 0.42
CA MET A 9 4.90 -11.58 0.08
C MET A 9 3.88 -12.19 1.02
N SER A 10 4.31 -12.65 2.20
CA SER A 10 3.38 -13.26 3.16
C SER A 10 2.49 -12.25 3.86
N LYS A 11 2.86 -10.99 3.86
CA LYS A 11 2.10 -9.91 4.49
C LYS A 11 1.85 -8.79 3.51
N PRO A 12 0.73 -8.08 3.67
CA PRO A 12 0.51 -6.85 2.92
C PRO A 12 1.59 -5.81 3.24
N ILE A 13 1.83 -4.92 2.30
CA ILE A 13 2.76 -3.80 2.46
C ILE A 13 1.98 -2.50 2.31
N LEU A 14 2.06 -1.64 3.32
CA LEU A 14 1.41 -0.33 3.28
C LEU A 14 2.42 0.73 2.85
N PHE A 15 2.16 1.35 1.70
CA PHE A 15 2.92 2.50 1.24
C PHE A 15 2.18 3.76 1.67
N TYR A 16 2.86 4.65 2.40
CA TYR A 16 2.21 5.81 2.98
C TYR A 16 3.18 6.97 3.17
N ALA A 17 2.64 8.14 3.49
CA ALA A 17 3.43 9.28 3.94
C ALA A 17 2.79 9.79 5.24
N GLU A 18 3.61 10.05 6.25
CA GLU A 18 3.10 10.54 7.54
C GLU A 18 2.33 11.83 7.42
N THR A 19 2.73 12.66 6.46
CA THR A 19 2.09 13.96 6.25
C THR A 19 0.78 13.86 5.48
N CYS A 20 0.45 12.70 4.94
CA CYS A 20 -0.80 12.51 4.21
C CYS A 20 -1.96 12.35 5.18
N PRO A 21 -2.99 13.22 5.11
CA PRO A 21 -4.09 13.16 6.09
C PRO A 21 -4.91 11.87 6.01
N ASP A 22 -4.85 11.16 4.88
CA ASP A 22 -5.61 9.92 4.73
C ASP A 22 -4.91 8.71 5.35
N THR A 23 -3.65 8.85 5.76
CA THR A 23 -2.88 7.74 6.32
C THR A 23 -3.46 7.27 7.65
N ALA A 24 -3.73 8.20 8.57
CA ALA A 24 -4.18 7.83 9.91
C ALA A 24 -5.50 7.04 9.89
N PRO A 25 -6.53 7.46 9.15
CA PRO A 25 -7.77 6.66 9.11
C PRO A 25 -7.57 5.29 8.45
N PHE A 26 -6.67 5.19 7.46
CA PHE A 26 -6.41 3.91 6.82
C PHE A 26 -5.72 2.95 7.79
N VAL A 27 -4.72 3.45 8.52
CA VAL A 27 -4.01 2.66 9.53
C VAL A 27 -4.96 2.24 10.64
N ALA A 28 -5.84 3.15 11.08
CA ALA A 28 -6.81 2.83 12.11
C ALA A 28 -7.72 1.67 11.69
N GLU A 29 -8.10 1.63 10.43
CA GLU A 29 -8.93 0.55 9.92
C GLU A 29 -8.16 -0.77 9.89
N LEU A 30 -6.90 -0.76 9.46
CA LEU A 30 -6.08 -1.96 9.48
C LEU A 30 -5.90 -2.49 10.89
N ASP A 31 -5.67 -1.60 11.84
CA ASP A 31 -5.50 -1.98 13.25
C ASP A 31 -6.78 -2.54 13.83
N ARG A 32 -7.92 -1.93 13.49
CA ARG A 32 -9.22 -2.40 13.97
C ARG A 32 -9.50 -3.83 13.50
N LEU A 33 -9.05 -4.16 12.30
CA LEU A 33 -9.27 -5.48 11.72
C LEU A 33 -8.17 -6.48 12.09
N GLY A 34 -7.16 -6.04 12.83
CA GLY A 34 -6.09 -6.93 13.27
C GLY A 34 -5.16 -7.37 12.15
N VAL A 35 -5.03 -6.57 11.11
CA VAL A 35 -4.19 -6.90 9.95
C VAL A 35 -2.72 -6.72 10.31
N ASP A 36 -1.92 -7.75 10.04
CA ASP A 36 -0.47 -7.67 10.20
C ASP A 36 0.13 -7.28 8.85
N TYR A 37 0.85 -6.17 8.80
CA TYR A 37 1.39 -5.63 7.55
C TYR A 37 2.74 -4.97 7.79
N ASP A 38 3.54 -4.88 6.71
CA ASP A 38 4.78 -4.12 6.72
C ASP A 38 4.50 -2.70 6.24
N GLU A 39 5.33 -1.76 6.70
CA GLU A 39 5.15 -0.35 6.36
C GLU A 39 6.32 0.16 5.53
N VAL A 40 6.02 0.97 4.51
CA VAL A 40 7.02 1.68 3.72
C VAL A 40 6.61 3.14 3.66
N GLU A 41 7.33 3.98 4.41
CA GLU A 41 7.10 5.43 4.38
C GLU A 41 7.86 5.98 3.19
N ILE A 42 7.12 6.48 2.19
CA ILE A 42 7.73 6.82 0.90
C ILE A 42 8.56 8.09 0.94
N MET A 43 8.38 8.92 1.96
CA MET A 43 9.13 10.18 2.07
C MET A 43 10.42 10.03 2.88
N THR A 44 10.63 8.87 3.51
CA THR A 44 11.77 8.65 4.37
C THR A 44 13.08 8.50 3.59
N SER A 45 13.01 7.87 2.43
CA SER A 45 14.20 7.61 1.64
C SER A 45 13.85 7.51 0.17
N LEU A 46 14.84 7.77 -0.68
CA LEU A 46 14.65 7.64 -2.11
C LEU A 46 14.35 6.20 -2.53
N PRO A 47 15.01 5.17 -1.99
CA PRO A 47 14.64 3.80 -2.33
C PRO A 47 13.19 3.48 -2.04
N ASN A 48 12.64 3.97 -0.93
CA ASN A 48 11.23 3.75 -0.61
C ASN A 48 10.31 4.41 -1.63
N LEU A 49 10.63 5.63 -2.01
CA LEU A 49 9.85 6.35 -3.01
C LEU A 49 9.91 5.63 -4.36
N LYS A 50 11.08 5.16 -4.75
CA LYS A 50 11.23 4.45 -6.02
C LYS A 50 10.44 3.15 -6.04
N GLN A 51 10.41 2.44 -4.93
CA GLN A 51 9.64 1.22 -4.81
C GLN A 51 8.15 1.50 -5.04
N PHE A 52 7.65 2.57 -4.44
CA PHE A 52 6.26 2.97 -4.63
C PHE A 52 5.98 3.38 -6.08
N ILE A 53 6.87 4.16 -6.68
CA ILE A 53 6.67 4.63 -8.05
C ILE A 53 6.62 3.44 -9.02
N ARG A 54 7.46 2.45 -8.84
CA ARG A 54 7.41 1.25 -9.68
C ARG A 54 6.07 0.55 -9.58
N LEU A 55 5.53 0.45 -8.38
CA LEU A 55 4.21 -0.15 -8.17
C LEU A 55 3.15 0.69 -8.85
N ARG A 56 3.20 2.02 -8.65
CA ARG A 56 2.22 2.94 -9.21
C ARG A 56 2.19 2.87 -10.73
N ASP A 57 3.37 2.78 -11.34
CA ASP A 57 3.47 2.76 -12.80
C ASP A 57 3.01 1.45 -13.43
N SER A 58 3.05 0.36 -12.67
CA SER A 58 2.77 -0.97 -13.21
C SER A 58 1.41 -1.53 -12.80
N ASN A 59 0.64 -0.83 -11.98
CA ASN A 59 -0.63 -1.35 -11.46
C ASN A 59 -1.79 -0.45 -11.86
N ALA A 60 -2.80 -1.02 -12.49
CA ALA A 60 -3.94 -0.28 -13.03
C ALA A 60 -4.80 0.37 -11.94
N GLU A 61 -4.70 -0.09 -10.69
CA GLU A 61 -5.45 0.53 -9.60
C GLU A 61 -5.08 1.99 -9.40
N PHE A 62 -3.90 2.40 -9.83
CA PHE A 62 -3.46 3.79 -9.71
C PHE A 62 -3.88 4.68 -10.89
N ASP A 63 -4.58 4.13 -11.88
CA ASP A 63 -4.94 4.91 -13.07
C ASP A 63 -5.76 6.14 -12.73
N ASN A 64 -6.73 5.99 -11.83
CA ASN A 64 -7.55 7.13 -11.39
C ASN A 64 -6.71 8.17 -10.66
N SER A 65 -5.80 7.74 -9.80
CA SER A 65 -4.92 8.66 -9.09
C SER A 65 -4.02 9.42 -10.06
N LYS A 66 -3.47 8.74 -11.04
CA LYS A 66 -2.61 9.38 -12.05
C LYS A 66 -3.40 10.39 -12.88
N ALA A 67 -4.61 10.03 -13.26
CA ALA A 67 -5.46 10.90 -14.08
C ALA A 67 -5.84 12.18 -13.34
N ASN A 68 -5.94 12.12 -12.01
CA ASN A 68 -6.35 13.24 -11.18
C ASN A 68 -5.20 13.95 -10.48
N GLY A 69 -3.98 13.56 -10.75
CA GLY A 69 -2.80 14.20 -10.15
C GLY A 69 -2.55 13.83 -8.71
N TYR A 70 -3.10 12.72 -8.24
CA TYR A 70 -2.87 12.23 -6.88
C TYR A 70 -1.72 11.24 -6.85
N LEU A 71 -1.03 11.15 -5.70
CA LEU A 71 0.01 10.14 -5.53
C LEU A 71 -0.57 8.74 -5.52
N GLY A 72 -1.68 8.54 -4.83
CA GLY A 72 -2.26 7.22 -4.66
C GLY A 72 -1.85 6.56 -3.36
N ILE A 73 -1.68 7.35 -2.29
CA ILE A 73 -1.38 6.85 -0.96
C ILE A 73 -2.49 7.27 0.00
N PRO A 74 -2.69 6.50 1.07
CA PRO A 74 -2.04 5.23 1.37
C PRO A 74 -2.44 4.13 0.40
N ALA A 75 -1.52 3.22 0.12
CA ALA A 75 -1.75 2.11 -0.81
C ALA A 75 -1.34 0.81 -0.14
N LEU A 76 -2.24 -0.15 -0.06
CA LEU A 76 -1.97 -1.45 0.54
C LEU A 76 -1.77 -2.48 -0.56
N LEU A 77 -0.55 -2.99 -0.68
CA LEU A 77 -0.22 -4.03 -1.64
C LEU A 77 -0.43 -5.39 -0.98
N LEU A 78 -1.33 -6.19 -1.54
CA LEU A 78 -1.62 -7.51 -1.01
C LEU A 78 -0.62 -8.54 -1.54
N PRO A 79 -0.48 -9.67 -0.83
CA PRO A 79 0.47 -10.70 -1.28
C PRO A 79 0.20 -11.24 -2.68
N ASN A 80 -1.06 -11.18 -3.14
CA ASN A 80 -1.41 -11.65 -4.48
C ASN A 80 -1.15 -10.62 -5.58
N GLY A 81 -0.65 -9.43 -5.22
CA GLY A 81 -0.36 -8.38 -6.19
C GLY A 81 -1.44 -7.33 -6.34
N ASP A 82 -2.60 -7.53 -5.73
CA ASP A 82 -3.65 -6.52 -5.77
C ASP A 82 -3.31 -5.34 -4.89
N VAL A 83 -3.86 -4.17 -5.22
CA VAL A 83 -3.64 -2.94 -4.46
C VAL A 83 -4.98 -2.40 -3.99
N VAL A 84 -5.05 -2.00 -2.72
CA VAL A 84 -6.24 -1.41 -2.12
C VAL A 84 -5.93 0.04 -1.78
N LEU A 85 -6.66 0.96 -2.40
CA LEU A 85 -6.50 2.40 -2.15
C LEU A 85 -7.60 2.98 -1.28
N ASP A 86 -8.72 2.29 -1.16
CA ASP A 86 -9.89 2.76 -0.44
C ASP A 86 -10.02 1.98 0.87
N LYS A 87 -9.96 2.70 1.99
CA LYS A 87 -10.03 2.05 3.30
C LYS A 87 -11.33 1.29 3.50
N SER A 88 -12.40 1.70 2.85
CA SER A 88 -13.68 1.02 3.01
C SER A 88 -13.67 -0.38 2.42
N LYS A 89 -12.72 -0.68 1.54
CA LYS A 89 -12.58 -1.99 0.94
C LYS A 89 -11.73 -2.94 1.77
N VAL A 90 -10.98 -2.41 2.72
CA VAL A 90 -10.11 -3.24 3.55
C VAL A 90 -10.93 -4.26 4.34
N LYS A 91 -12.05 -3.84 4.89
CA LYS A 91 -12.90 -4.73 5.69
C LYS A 91 -13.53 -5.84 4.85
N GLU A 92 -13.63 -5.64 3.53
CA GLU A 92 -14.18 -6.67 2.65
C GLU A 92 -13.17 -7.77 2.37
N ILE A 93 -11.89 -7.47 2.54
CA ILE A 93 -10.80 -8.39 2.25
C ILE A 93 -10.34 -9.13 3.50
N PHE A 94 -10.35 -8.44 4.62
CA PHE A 94 -9.89 -8.99 5.91
C PHE A 94 -11.03 -9.14 6.96
#